data_fafbc9604c8302ddeee8ab525da0120a
#
_entry.id   fafbc9604c8302ddeee8ab525da0120a
#
_cell.length_a   1.000
_cell.length_b   1.000
_cell.length_c   1.000
_cell.angle_alpha   90.00
_cell.angle_beta   90.00
_cell.angle_gamma   90.00
#
_symmetry.space_group_name_H-M   'P 1'
#
loop_
_entity.id
_entity.type
_entity.pdbx_description
1 polymer ?
#
loop_
_entity_poly.entity_id
_entity_poly.type
_entity_poly.pdbx_seq_one_letter_code
_entity_poly.pdbx_strand_id
1 'polypeptide(L)'
;MELTRRHFLGTTAFAVAALRSNLLASSQHLTVGFSTLGCPAWEWSKILDFAQAHDFSAIELRGLMGSMDLPTRPEFQPDRIAQSKRDVAAKNLKIACVSSSAYMHDADPEKRKQQIADAKRFIDLAAALEVPNVRVFGNKIEGPKDQVVARVASGLHELGTYSGERGVTVIIESHGDFTDSPTLGDILARADSPYVGLLWDAHHTFVDGKEDPAFTVQKLGSFIRHTHLKDSVPSADGRHYVLTGRGDVPVKKQVEVLAATGYKGCYTFEWEKVWHPDLEEPEIAIADYAEFMRKVQAGLPGKTT
;
A
#
# COMPACT_ATOMS: atom_id res chain seq x y z
N MET A 1 -1.77 60.23 -67.64
CA MET A 1 -2.23 58.96 -68.25
C MET A 1 -2.56 58.01 -67.16
N GLU A 2 -3.85 57.85 -66.93
CA GLU A 2 -4.43 57.32 -65.66
C GLU A 2 -4.50 55.82 -65.70
N LEU A 3 -4.10 55.20 -64.54
CA LEU A 3 -4.28 53.80 -64.25
C LEU A 3 -5.49 53.65 -63.35
N THR A 4 -6.53 53.05 -63.87
CA THR A 4 -7.75 52.74 -63.17
C THR A 4 -7.56 51.51 -62.27
N ARG A 5 -7.85 51.69 -60.96
CA ARG A 5 -7.89 50.65 -59.98
C ARG A 5 -9.20 49.86 -60.10
N ARG A 6 -9.12 48.57 -60.38
CA ARG A 6 -10.21 47.61 -60.17
C ARG A 6 -10.00 46.91 -58.84
N HIS A 7 -10.95 47.14 -57.98
CA HIS A 7 -11.07 46.43 -56.71
C HIS A 7 -11.44 44.98 -56.99
N PHE A 8 -10.59 44.10 -56.50
CA PHE A 8 -10.94 42.66 -56.36
C PHE A 8 -11.26 42.37 -54.92
N LEU A 9 -12.56 42.29 -54.60
CA LEU A 9 -13.03 41.80 -53.31
C LEU A 9 -12.92 40.27 -53.28
N GLY A 10 -11.83 39.76 -52.70
CA GLY A 10 -11.70 38.37 -52.38
C GLY A 10 -12.21 38.14 -50.98
N THR A 11 -13.38 37.55 -50.84
CA THR A 11 -13.92 37.02 -49.56
C THR A 11 -13.12 35.79 -49.19
N THR A 12 -12.12 35.96 -48.31
CA THR A 12 -11.48 34.86 -47.60
C THR A 12 -12.34 34.46 -46.44
N ALA A 13 -13.10 33.37 -46.59
CA ALA A 13 -13.74 32.68 -45.51
C ALA A 13 -12.68 32.06 -44.63
N PHE A 14 -12.43 32.63 -43.48
CA PHE A 14 -11.65 31.99 -42.40
C PHE A 14 -12.50 30.83 -41.83
N ALA A 15 -12.22 29.63 -42.32
CA ALA A 15 -12.63 28.41 -41.65
C ALA A 15 -11.81 28.27 -40.35
N VAL A 16 -12.36 28.73 -39.23
CA VAL A 16 -11.87 28.40 -37.92
C VAL A 16 -12.17 26.91 -37.71
N ALA A 17 -11.26 26.08 -38.14
CA ALA A 17 -11.23 24.68 -37.69
C ALA A 17 -10.91 24.68 -36.20
N ALA A 18 -11.96 24.64 -35.38
CA ALA A 18 -11.83 24.30 -33.97
C ALA A 18 -11.26 22.88 -33.90
N LEU A 19 -9.94 22.75 -33.84
CA LEU A 19 -9.29 21.55 -33.34
C LEU A 19 -9.79 21.38 -31.87
N ARG A 20 -10.84 20.62 -31.72
CA ARG A 20 -11.12 19.97 -30.46
C ARG A 20 -9.98 18.97 -30.26
N SER A 21 -8.92 19.43 -29.63
CA SER A 21 -7.97 18.55 -28.96
C SER A 21 -8.77 17.80 -27.92
N ASN A 22 -9.23 16.60 -28.26
CA ASN A 22 -9.55 15.61 -27.27
C ASN A 22 -8.23 15.27 -26.56
N LEU A 23 -7.82 16.11 -25.63
CA LEU A 23 -6.92 15.73 -24.56
C LEU A 23 -7.68 14.62 -23.82
N LEU A 24 -7.44 13.39 -24.26
CA LEU A 24 -7.74 12.23 -23.44
C LEU A 24 -6.95 12.45 -22.14
N ALA A 25 -7.62 13.02 -21.15
CA ALA A 25 -7.07 13.09 -19.81
C ALA A 25 -6.66 11.65 -19.46
N SER A 26 -5.36 11.39 -19.44
CA SER A 26 -4.85 10.08 -19.06
C SER A 26 -5.36 9.80 -17.66
N SER A 27 -6.34 8.93 -17.54
CA SER A 27 -6.86 8.50 -16.24
C SER A 27 -5.68 8.00 -15.41
N GLN A 28 -5.56 8.49 -14.20
CA GLN A 28 -4.49 8.05 -13.31
C GLN A 28 -4.71 6.58 -12.99
N HIS A 29 -3.88 5.70 -13.58
CA HIS A 29 -3.95 4.27 -13.30
C HIS A 29 -3.36 4.00 -11.92
N LEU A 30 -4.21 3.53 -10.99
CA LEU A 30 -3.80 3.12 -9.66
C LEU A 30 -3.27 1.69 -9.68
N THR A 31 -2.20 1.44 -8.93
CA THR A 31 -1.79 0.06 -8.63
C THR A 31 -2.68 -0.46 -7.51
N VAL A 32 -3.57 -1.39 -7.82
CA VAL A 32 -4.51 -1.97 -6.85
C VAL A 32 -4.09 -3.40 -6.53
N GLY A 33 -4.12 -3.76 -5.25
CA GLY A 33 -3.75 -5.08 -4.76
C GLY A 33 -4.58 -5.53 -3.56
N PHE A 34 -4.32 -6.74 -3.11
CA PHE A 34 -4.83 -7.25 -1.84
C PHE A 34 -3.77 -8.03 -1.08
N SER A 35 -3.94 -8.10 0.24
CA SER A 35 -3.08 -8.89 1.13
C SER A 35 -3.57 -10.33 1.21
N THR A 36 -2.64 -11.29 1.18
CA THR A 36 -2.94 -12.72 1.36
C THR A 36 -3.46 -13.04 2.76
N LEU A 37 -3.41 -12.09 3.71
CA LEU A 37 -4.08 -12.17 5.00
C LEU A 37 -5.58 -12.47 4.86
N GLY A 38 -6.19 -11.90 3.83
CA GLY A 38 -7.62 -12.06 3.54
C GLY A 38 -8.03 -13.43 3.03
N CYS A 39 -7.09 -14.25 2.56
CA CYS A 39 -7.37 -15.54 1.96
C CYS A 39 -6.45 -16.67 2.50
N PRO A 40 -6.46 -16.92 3.82
CA PRO A 40 -5.46 -17.76 4.50
C PRO A 40 -5.40 -19.21 4.03
N ALA A 41 -6.48 -19.75 3.48
CA ALA A 41 -6.56 -21.12 3.01
C ALA A 41 -6.27 -21.28 1.50
N TRP A 42 -6.03 -20.16 0.79
CA TRP A 42 -5.81 -20.25 -0.65
C TRP A 42 -4.40 -20.70 -0.98
N GLU A 43 -4.30 -21.60 -1.95
CA GLU A 43 -3.04 -21.99 -2.57
C GLU A 43 -2.46 -20.87 -3.44
N TRP A 44 -1.15 -20.89 -3.64
CA TRP A 44 -0.41 -19.91 -4.44
C TRP A 44 -1.03 -19.66 -5.83
N SER A 45 -1.35 -20.73 -6.56
CA SER A 45 -1.96 -20.61 -7.89
C SER A 45 -3.33 -19.93 -7.84
N LYS A 46 -4.19 -20.30 -6.85
CA LYS A 46 -5.51 -19.68 -6.69
C LYS A 46 -5.41 -18.17 -6.41
N ILE A 47 -4.46 -17.74 -5.58
CA ILE A 47 -4.22 -16.31 -5.29
C ILE A 47 -3.92 -15.56 -6.60
N LEU A 48 -3.00 -16.08 -7.40
CA LEU A 48 -2.58 -15.43 -8.65
C LEU A 48 -3.70 -15.44 -9.70
N ASP A 49 -4.40 -16.54 -9.85
CA ASP A 49 -5.52 -16.70 -10.80
C ASP A 49 -6.65 -15.74 -10.44
N PHE A 50 -6.99 -15.64 -9.15
CA PHE A 50 -8.03 -14.73 -8.67
C PHE A 50 -7.63 -13.27 -8.84
N ALA A 51 -6.39 -12.92 -8.51
CA ALA A 51 -5.87 -11.58 -8.72
C ALA A 51 -5.98 -11.14 -10.19
N GLN A 52 -5.56 -12.02 -11.13
CA GLN A 52 -5.68 -11.77 -12.56
C GLN A 52 -7.13 -11.63 -13.02
N ALA A 53 -8.02 -12.53 -12.57
CA ALA A 53 -9.43 -12.54 -12.95
C ALA A 53 -10.20 -11.28 -12.52
N HIS A 54 -9.73 -10.57 -11.50
CA HIS A 54 -10.33 -9.36 -10.96
C HIS A 54 -9.54 -8.08 -11.26
N ASP A 55 -8.61 -8.12 -12.23
CA ASP A 55 -7.82 -6.97 -12.71
C ASP A 55 -6.94 -6.32 -11.62
N PHE A 56 -6.52 -7.08 -10.61
CA PHE A 56 -5.49 -6.61 -9.70
C PHE A 56 -4.14 -6.52 -10.42
N SER A 57 -3.33 -5.57 -10.02
CA SER A 57 -1.97 -5.39 -10.54
C SER A 57 -0.88 -5.77 -9.53
N ALA A 58 -1.27 -6.03 -8.28
CA ALA A 58 -0.34 -6.41 -7.23
C ALA A 58 -0.98 -7.31 -6.17
N ILE A 59 -0.11 -8.02 -5.42
CA ILE A 59 -0.47 -8.70 -4.17
C ILE A 59 0.51 -8.30 -3.08
N GLU A 60 0.07 -8.40 -1.83
CA GLU A 60 0.93 -8.37 -0.65
C GLU A 60 1.00 -9.77 -0.05
N LEU A 61 2.19 -10.21 0.33
CA LEU A 61 2.40 -11.47 1.03
C LEU A 61 2.37 -11.23 2.55
N ARG A 62 1.32 -11.69 3.23
CA ARG A 62 1.17 -11.62 4.69
C ARG A 62 0.84 -12.97 5.34
N GLY A 63 1.09 -14.01 4.68
CA GLY A 63 0.82 -15.40 5.03
C GLY A 63 0.44 -16.18 3.80
N LEU A 64 0.63 -17.49 3.86
CA LEU A 64 0.29 -18.41 2.78
C LEU A 64 -0.03 -19.78 3.36
N MET A 65 -1.20 -20.35 3.00
CA MET A 65 -1.64 -21.66 3.48
C MET A 65 -1.56 -21.79 5.01
N GLY A 66 -2.04 -20.77 5.73
CA GLY A 66 -2.08 -20.72 7.19
C GLY A 66 -0.74 -20.42 7.87
N SER A 67 0.37 -20.31 7.14
CA SER A 67 1.68 -19.97 7.73
C SER A 67 2.00 -18.50 7.55
N MET A 68 2.36 -17.83 8.66
CA MET A 68 2.87 -16.46 8.65
C MET A 68 4.39 -16.39 8.45
N ASP A 69 5.11 -17.49 8.59
CA ASP A 69 6.56 -17.57 8.36
C ASP A 69 6.85 -17.84 6.88
N LEU A 70 6.66 -16.80 6.07
CA LEU A 70 6.84 -16.86 4.61
C LEU A 70 8.22 -17.37 4.19
N PRO A 71 9.33 -17.00 4.86
CA PRO A 71 10.67 -17.55 4.52
C PRO A 71 10.79 -19.08 4.59
N THR A 72 9.87 -19.77 5.29
CA THR A 72 9.88 -21.23 5.36
C THR A 72 8.95 -21.92 4.37
N ARG A 73 8.15 -21.15 3.64
CA ARG A 73 7.19 -21.71 2.68
C ARG A 73 7.88 -22.38 1.50
N PRO A 74 7.37 -23.55 1.03
CA PRO A 74 7.95 -24.26 -0.12
C PRO A 74 8.05 -23.40 -1.39
N GLU A 75 7.08 -22.52 -1.62
CA GLU A 75 7.02 -21.63 -2.78
C GLU A 75 8.21 -20.64 -2.82
N PHE A 76 8.78 -20.34 -1.65
CA PHE A 76 9.81 -19.31 -1.47
C PHE A 76 11.17 -19.87 -1.07
N GLN A 77 11.38 -21.18 -1.22
CA GLN A 77 12.70 -21.77 -1.02
C GLN A 77 13.66 -21.40 -2.19
N PRO A 78 14.97 -21.41 -1.97
CA PRO A 78 15.95 -20.95 -2.97
C PRO A 78 15.80 -21.60 -4.35
N ASP A 79 15.43 -22.87 -4.40
CA ASP A 79 15.21 -23.63 -5.65
C ASP A 79 13.84 -23.32 -6.31
N ARG A 80 12.93 -22.65 -5.61
CA ARG A 80 11.56 -22.32 -6.08
C ARG A 80 11.34 -20.84 -6.37
N ILE A 81 12.16 -19.95 -5.83
CA ILE A 81 12.04 -18.48 -5.99
C ILE A 81 11.88 -18.06 -7.45
N ALA A 82 12.74 -18.60 -8.33
CA ALA A 82 12.69 -18.28 -9.75
C ALA A 82 11.35 -18.69 -10.41
N GLN A 83 10.74 -19.80 -9.96
CA GLN A 83 9.43 -20.22 -10.43
C GLN A 83 8.35 -19.28 -9.92
N SER A 84 8.32 -18.97 -8.62
CA SER A 84 7.34 -18.05 -8.03
C SER A 84 7.36 -16.67 -8.69
N LYS A 85 8.54 -16.15 -9.03
CA LYS A 85 8.66 -14.90 -9.81
C LYS A 85 8.03 -15.03 -11.20
N ARG A 86 8.29 -16.16 -11.91
CA ARG A 86 7.65 -16.40 -13.22
C ARG A 86 6.15 -16.53 -13.12
N ASP A 87 5.63 -17.20 -12.09
CA ASP A 87 4.20 -17.39 -11.88
C ASP A 87 3.49 -16.02 -11.71
N VAL A 88 4.06 -15.12 -10.91
CA VAL A 88 3.56 -13.75 -10.72
C VAL A 88 3.60 -12.96 -12.03
N ALA A 89 4.75 -13.00 -12.74
CA ALA A 89 4.92 -12.27 -13.99
C ALA A 89 3.99 -12.77 -15.11
N ALA A 90 3.73 -14.08 -15.18
CA ALA A 90 2.80 -14.68 -16.16
C ALA A 90 1.34 -14.20 -15.97
N LYS A 91 1.00 -13.68 -14.80
CA LYS A 91 -0.30 -13.09 -14.48
C LYS A 91 -0.33 -11.55 -14.61
N ASN A 92 0.75 -10.93 -15.10
CA ASN A 92 0.95 -9.49 -15.12
C ASN A 92 0.82 -8.84 -13.73
N LEU A 93 1.18 -9.58 -12.69
CA LEU A 93 1.14 -9.14 -11.31
C LEU A 93 2.55 -8.74 -10.83
N LYS A 94 2.60 -8.03 -9.71
CA LYS A 94 3.80 -7.85 -8.91
C LYS A 94 3.50 -8.10 -7.43
N ILE A 95 4.53 -8.46 -6.67
CA ILE A 95 4.43 -8.48 -5.21
C ILE A 95 4.86 -7.08 -4.72
N ALA A 96 3.96 -6.37 -4.05
CA ALA A 96 4.20 -5.00 -3.61
C ALA A 96 4.88 -4.90 -2.24
N CYS A 97 4.64 -5.90 -1.39
CA CYS A 97 5.18 -5.94 -0.04
C CYS A 97 5.27 -7.40 0.46
N VAL A 98 6.26 -7.68 1.30
CA VAL A 98 6.33 -8.89 2.15
C VAL A 98 6.17 -8.44 3.59
N SER A 99 5.09 -8.87 4.24
CA SER A 99 4.72 -8.38 5.57
C SER A 99 5.12 -9.38 6.66
N SER A 100 6.08 -9.00 7.51
CA SER A 100 6.54 -9.81 8.65
C SER A 100 5.66 -9.59 9.89
N SER A 101 5.86 -10.40 10.94
CA SER A 101 5.29 -10.17 12.26
C SER A 101 6.26 -9.47 13.22
N ALA A 102 7.45 -9.08 12.76
CA ALA A 102 8.48 -8.47 13.58
C ALA A 102 8.04 -7.10 14.12
N TYR A 103 8.37 -6.84 15.37
CA TYR A 103 8.05 -5.60 16.06
C TYR A 103 9.26 -5.02 16.80
N MET A 104 9.28 -3.67 16.96
CA MET A 104 10.51 -2.95 17.35
C MET A 104 10.44 -2.33 18.77
N HIS A 105 9.30 -2.44 19.48
CA HIS A 105 9.07 -1.71 20.75
C HIS A 105 9.72 -2.34 21.98
N ASP A 106 10.01 -3.65 21.98
CA ASP A 106 10.36 -4.40 23.19
C ASP A 106 11.61 -3.84 23.88
N ALA A 107 11.55 -3.75 25.20
CA ALA A 107 12.66 -3.26 26.02
C ALA A 107 13.72 -4.35 26.28
N ASP A 108 13.33 -5.63 26.19
CA ASP A 108 14.24 -6.77 26.37
C ASP A 108 15.21 -6.87 25.19
N PRO A 109 16.53 -6.77 25.40
CA PRO A 109 17.52 -6.81 24.33
C PRO A 109 17.52 -8.13 23.53
N GLU A 110 17.27 -9.27 24.19
CA GLU A 110 17.27 -10.56 23.51
C GLU A 110 16.02 -10.73 22.64
N LYS A 111 14.86 -10.30 23.09
CA LYS A 111 13.65 -10.27 22.26
C LYS A 111 13.82 -9.32 21.07
N ARG A 112 14.38 -8.12 21.28
CA ARG A 112 14.68 -7.21 20.17
C ARG A 112 15.62 -7.82 19.15
N LYS A 113 16.69 -8.47 19.61
CA LYS A 113 17.63 -9.17 18.73
C LYS A 113 16.93 -10.24 17.88
N GLN A 114 16.01 -11.00 18.51
CA GLN A 114 15.19 -11.98 17.79
C GLN A 114 14.29 -11.32 16.75
N GLN A 115 13.60 -10.24 17.10
CA GLN A 115 12.73 -9.51 16.16
C GLN A 115 13.49 -8.91 14.98
N ILE A 116 14.68 -8.38 15.23
CA ILE A 116 15.58 -7.90 14.16
C ILE A 116 16.03 -9.06 13.26
N ALA A 117 16.39 -10.21 13.85
CA ALA A 117 16.78 -11.39 13.07
C ALA A 117 15.62 -11.91 12.20
N ASP A 118 14.41 -11.95 12.76
CA ASP A 118 13.22 -12.34 12.01
C ASP A 118 12.92 -11.37 10.87
N ALA A 119 12.98 -10.06 11.11
CA ALA A 119 12.80 -9.06 10.06
C ALA A 119 13.83 -9.22 8.93
N LYS A 120 15.10 -9.49 9.26
CA LYS A 120 16.17 -9.74 8.27
C LYS A 120 15.87 -10.94 7.37
N ARG A 121 15.27 -12.02 7.89
CA ARG A 121 14.84 -13.17 7.05
C ARG A 121 13.79 -12.75 6.02
N PHE A 122 12.86 -11.89 6.39
CA PHE A 122 11.85 -11.35 5.46
C PHE A 122 12.46 -10.37 4.45
N ILE A 123 13.46 -9.58 4.85
CA ILE A 123 14.21 -8.71 3.94
C ILE A 123 14.97 -9.54 2.90
N ASP A 124 15.63 -10.63 3.32
CA ASP A 124 16.33 -11.52 2.41
C ASP A 124 15.37 -12.21 1.42
N LEU A 125 14.18 -12.61 1.89
CA LEU A 125 13.13 -13.14 1.03
C LEU A 125 12.63 -12.08 0.03
N ALA A 126 12.38 -10.86 0.50
CA ALA A 126 11.93 -9.76 -0.36
C ALA A 126 12.97 -9.44 -1.44
N ALA A 127 14.24 -9.38 -1.08
CA ALA A 127 15.34 -9.19 -2.03
C ALA A 127 15.38 -10.30 -3.08
N ALA A 128 15.26 -11.57 -2.67
CA ALA A 128 15.25 -12.71 -3.57
C ALA A 128 14.05 -12.70 -4.54
N LEU A 129 12.90 -12.25 -4.07
CA LEU A 129 11.68 -12.08 -4.87
C LEU A 129 11.63 -10.76 -5.66
N GLU A 130 12.62 -9.87 -5.50
CA GLU A 130 12.65 -8.50 -6.06
C GLU A 130 11.45 -7.65 -5.60
N VAL A 131 11.05 -7.82 -4.35
CA VAL A 131 9.96 -7.07 -3.71
C VAL A 131 10.51 -5.81 -3.05
N PRO A 132 9.93 -4.63 -3.31
CA PRO A 132 10.51 -3.36 -2.85
C PRO A 132 10.38 -3.09 -1.36
N ASN A 133 9.40 -3.70 -0.67
CA ASN A 133 9.04 -3.34 0.68
C ASN A 133 8.92 -4.54 1.62
N VAL A 134 9.38 -4.37 2.86
CA VAL A 134 9.13 -5.30 3.98
C VAL A 134 8.48 -4.55 5.13
N ARG A 135 7.32 -5.03 5.60
CA ARG A 135 6.62 -4.44 6.72
C ARG A 135 7.09 -5.00 8.05
N VAL A 136 7.24 -4.10 9.02
CA VAL A 136 7.42 -4.38 10.46
C VAL A 136 6.45 -3.53 11.29
N PHE A 137 6.32 -3.83 12.59
CA PHE A 137 5.46 -3.08 13.51
C PHE A 137 6.25 -2.24 14.52
N GLY A 138 5.67 -1.12 14.95
CA GLY A 138 5.98 -0.48 16.24
C GLY A 138 5.36 -1.28 17.38
N ASN A 139 4.09 -1.58 17.26
CA ASN A 139 3.18 -2.39 18.07
C ASN A 139 2.71 -1.69 19.35
N LYS A 140 3.48 -1.68 20.46
CA LYS A 140 3.03 -1.17 21.75
C LYS A 140 3.93 -0.08 22.33
N ILE A 141 3.36 0.80 23.16
CA ILE A 141 4.08 1.78 23.96
C ILE A 141 4.07 1.33 25.43
N GLU A 142 5.02 0.48 25.78
CA GLU A 142 5.21 -0.01 27.14
C GLU A 142 6.35 0.78 27.83
N GLY A 143 5.98 1.64 28.78
CA GLY A 143 6.88 2.53 29.51
C GLY A 143 6.89 3.98 28.95
N PRO A 144 7.95 4.77 29.25
CA PRO A 144 8.03 6.15 28.78
C PRO A 144 8.04 6.26 27.25
N LYS A 145 7.06 6.97 26.68
CA LYS A 145 6.82 7.04 25.23
C LYS A 145 8.08 7.41 24.45
N ASP A 146 8.85 8.40 24.90
CA ASP A 146 10.06 8.83 24.17
C ASP A 146 11.14 7.74 24.10
N GLN A 147 11.28 6.92 25.16
CA GLN A 147 12.21 5.79 25.16
C GLN A 147 11.75 4.69 24.20
N VAL A 148 10.43 4.44 24.09
CA VAL A 148 9.89 3.46 23.16
C VAL A 148 10.04 3.94 21.72
N VAL A 149 9.73 5.20 21.45
CA VAL A 149 9.93 5.84 20.16
C VAL A 149 11.41 5.74 19.72
N ALA A 150 12.35 6.04 20.64
CA ALA A 150 13.77 5.93 20.35
C ALA A 150 14.21 4.49 20.05
N ARG A 151 13.66 3.50 20.75
CA ARG A 151 13.92 2.07 20.48
C ARG A 151 13.41 1.65 19.11
N VAL A 152 12.17 2.01 18.79
CA VAL A 152 11.57 1.70 17.49
C VAL A 152 12.39 2.32 16.36
N ALA A 153 12.74 3.60 16.49
CA ALA A 153 13.57 4.31 15.52
C ALA A 153 14.94 3.66 15.33
N SER A 154 15.60 3.25 16.44
CA SER A 154 16.89 2.54 16.39
C SER A 154 16.79 1.19 15.68
N GLY A 155 15.72 0.42 15.94
CA GLY A 155 15.47 -0.84 15.25
C GLY A 155 15.26 -0.64 13.74
N LEU A 156 14.49 0.38 13.37
CA LEU A 156 14.27 0.74 11.97
C LEU A 156 15.56 1.22 11.28
N HIS A 157 16.40 1.99 11.96
CA HIS A 157 17.71 2.40 11.44
C HIS A 157 18.61 1.20 11.11
N GLU A 158 18.71 0.25 12.06
CA GLU A 158 19.47 -1.00 11.85
C GLU A 158 18.93 -1.79 10.66
N LEU A 159 17.61 -1.98 10.60
CA LEU A 159 16.98 -2.70 9.49
C LEU A 159 17.10 -1.93 8.17
N GLY A 160 17.00 -0.60 8.18
CA GLY A 160 17.19 0.25 7.01
C GLY A 160 18.61 0.14 6.43
N THR A 161 19.64 0.07 7.29
CA THR A 161 21.02 -0.18 6.87
C THR A 161 21.14 -1.54 6.20
N TYR A 162 20.62 -2.61 6.83
CA TYR A 162 20.65 -3.97 6.29
C TYR A 162 19.87 -4.12 4.98
N SER A 163 18.71 -3.50 4.89
CA SER A 163 17.82 -3.60 3.72
C SER A 163 18.31 -2.77 2.54
N GLY A 164 18.98 -1.65 2.81
CA GLY A 164 19.56 -0.78 1.78
C GLY A 164 20.60 -1.49 0.91
N GLU A 165 21.44 -2.34 1.50
CA GLU A 165 22.39 -3.18 0.75
C GLU A 165 21.70 -4.17 -0.20
N ARG A 166 20.40 -4.41 -0.02
CA ARG A 166 19.56 -5.37 -0.76
C ARG A 166 18.55 -4.71 -1.68
N GLY A 167 18.51 -3.36 -1.71
CA GLY A 167 17.55 -2.62 -2.50
C GLY A 167 16.11 -2.72 -1.98
N VAL A 168 15.92 -3.06 -0.71
CA VAL A 168 14.61 -3.21 -0.06
C VAL A 168 14.37 -2.04 0.91
N THR A 169 13.14 -1.55 1.01
CA THR A 169 12.73 -0.56 2.01
C THR A 169 11.98 -1.25 3.14
N VAL A 170 12.41 -1.03 4.38
CA VAL A 170 11.66 -1.44 5.57
C VAL A 170 10.60 -0.38 5.87
N ILE A 171 9.35 -0.79 6.02
CA ILE A 171 8.24 0.10 6.28
C ILE A 171 7.57 -0.25 7.61
N ILE A 172 7.48 0.75 8.51
CA ILE A 172 6.69 0.60 9.74
C ILE A 172 5.22 0.78 9.43
N GLU A 173 4.37 -0.08 9.96
CA GLU A 173 2.92 0.08 9.82
C GLU A 173 2.36 1.01 10.90
N SER A 174 1.42 1.87 10.51
CA SER A 174 0.57 2.62 11.44
C SER A 174 -0.43 1.67 12.12
N HIS A 175 0.00 1.06 13.23
CA HIS A 175 -0.71 -0.03 13.90
C HIS A 175 -0.46 -0.02 15.42
N GLY A 176 -1.39 -0.62 16.19
CA GLY A 176 -1.29 -0.71 17.64
C GLY A 176 -1.32 0.67 18.29
N ASP A 177 -0.32 0.97 19.13
CA ASP A 177 -0.23 2.27 19.81
C ASP A 177 0.44 3.36 18.94
N PHE A 178 0.85 3.02 17.70
CA PHE A 178 1.53 3.91 16.76
C PHE A 178 0.61 4.28 15.59
N THR A 179 -0.46 5.00 15.88
CA THR A 179 -1.50 5.35 14.90
C THR A 179 -1.62 6.85 14.64
N ASP A 180 -0.88 7.68 15.37
CA ASP A 180 -0.88 9.12 15.18
C ASP A 180 0.33 9.62 14.37
N SER A 181 0.08 10.59 13.47
CA SER A 181 1.08 11.15 12.58
C SER A 181 2.26 11.83 13.30
N PRO A 182 2.09 12.55 14.42
CA PRO A 182 3.21 13.13 15.16
C PRO A 182 4.19 12.07 15.66
N THR A 183 3.70 10.98 16.24
CA THR A 183 4.54 9.88 16.76
C THR A 183 5.25 9.14 15.62
N LEU A 184 4.53 8.80 14.55
CA LEU A 184 5.12 8.14 13.38
C LEU A 184 6.15 9.03 12.68
N GLY A 185 5.86 10.32 12.55
CA GLY A 185 6.79 11.29 11.97
C GLY A 185 8.08 11.43 12.78
N ASP A 186 8.00 11.44 14.12
CA ASP A 186 9.17 11.47 15.01
C ASP A 186 10.01 10.19 14.87
N ILE A 187 9.38 9.00 14.83
CA ILE A 187 10.05 7.71 14.59
C ILE A 187 10.80 7.71 13.26
N LEU A 188 10.13 8.12 12.17
CA LEU A 188 10.71 8.12 10.83
C LEU A 188 11.87 9.13 10.71
N ALA A 189 11.74 10.29 11.34
CA ALA A 189 12.81 11.29 11.39
C ALA A 189 14.04 10.78 12.18
N ARG A 190 13.82 10.13 13.33
CA ARG A 190 14.92 9.57 14.15
C ARG A 190 15.55 8.33 13.52
N ALA A 191 14.81 7.55 12.74
CA ALA A 191 15.36 6.41 12.02
C ALA A 191 16.39 6.84 10.97
N ASP A 192 16.27 8.04 10.43
CA ASP A 192 17.24 8.72 9.56
C ASP A 192 17.86 7.80 8.49
N SER A 193 17.01 7.17 7.69
CA SER A 193 17.44 6.24 6.64
C SER A 193 16.55 6.37 5.39
N PRO A 194 17.14 6.45 4.19
CA PRO A 194 16.38 6.45 2.92
C PRO A 194 15.70 5.12 2.63
N TYR A 195 16.09 4.05 3.33
CA TYR A 195 15.52 2.71 3.23
C TYR A 195 14.52 2.41 4.36
N VAL A 196 13.99 3.45 5.00
CA VAL A 196 12.91 3.35 5.97
C VAL A 196 11.73 4.18 5.47
N GLY A 197 10.52 3.66 5.60
CA GLY A 197 9.29 4.31 5.17
C GLY A 197 8.10 3.91 6.03
N LEU A 198 6.92 4.24 5.53
CA LEU A 198 5.64 3.99 6.18
C LEU A 198 4.78 3.05 5.32
N LEU A 199 4.20 2.03 5.95
CA LEU A 199 2.97 1.44 5.52
C LEU A 199 1.84 2.20 6.21
N TRP A 200 1.08 2.94 5.43
CA TRP A 200 -0.08 3.65 5.95
C TRP A 200 -1.29 2.71 5.98
N ASP A 201 -1.59 2.16 7.15
CA ASP A 201 -2.90 1.61 7.41
C ASP A 201 -3.85 2.79 7.68
N ALA A 202 -4.63 3.12 6.67
CA ALA A 202 -5.48 4.30 6.69
C ALA A 202 -6.71 4.12 7.60
N HIS A 203 -7.09 2.87 7.89
CA HIS A 203 -8.12 2.57 8.87
C HIS A 203 -7.65 2.92 10.28
N HIS A 204 -6.47 2.46 10.69
CA HIS A 204 -5.97 2.69 12.04
C HIS A 204 -5.70 4.16 12.35
N THR A 205 -5.14 4.92 11.40
CA THR A 205 -4.95 6.36 11.62
C THR A 205 -6.27 7.10 11.74
N PHE A 206 -7.31 6.67 11.01
CA PHE A 206 -8.65 7.26 11.10
C PHE A 206 -9.39 6.83 12.36
N VAL A 207 -9.45 5.51 12.63
CA VAL A 207 -10.26 4.95 13.72
C VAL A 207 -9.60 5.15 15.07
N ASP A 208 -8.33 4.83 15.21
CA ASP A 208 -7.60 4.84 16.49
C ASP A 208 -6.87 6.17 16.70
N GLY A 209 -6.17 6.65 15.67
CA GLY A 209 -5.48 7.94 15.67
C GLY A 209 -6.42 9.15 15.62
N LYS A 210 -7.71 8.96 15.26
CA LYS A 210 -8.72 10.04 15.09
C LYS A 210 -8.32 11.11 14.09
N GLU A 211 -7.53 10.75 13.09
CA GLU A 211 -7.01 11.69 12.10
C GLU A 211 -7.86 11.71 10.83
N ASP A 212 -8.04 12.91 10.29
CA ASP A 212 -8.56 13.07 8.93
C ASP A 212 -7.50 12.57 7.91
N PRO A 213 -7.88 11.80 6.90
CA PRO A 213 -6.92 11.28 5.91
C PRO A 213 -6.05 12.36 5.25
N ALA A 214 -6.59 13.55 5.00
CA ALA A 214 -5.81 14.64 4.42
C ALA A 214 -4.74 15.16 5.39
N PHE A 215 -5.01 15.17 6.68
CA PHE A 215 -4.03 15.54 7.71
C PHE A 215 -2.88 14.52 7.75
N THR A 216 -3.21 13.21 7.81
CA THR A 216 -2.19 12.14 7.79
C THR A 216 -1.32 12.23 6.54
N VAL A 217 -1.92 12.36 5.35
CA VAL A 217 -1.18 12.49 4.08
C VAL A 217 -0.34 13.76 4.03
N GLN A 218 -0.83 14.88 4.56
CA GLN A 218 -0.04 16.11 4.67
C GLN A 218 1.22 15.92 5.54
N LYS A 219 1.11 15.16 6.63
CA LYS A 219 2.21 14.95 7.58
C LYS A 219 3.18 13.86 7.12
N LEU A 220 2.68 12.76 6.60
CA LEU A 220 3.45 11.53 6.38
C LEU A 220 3.53 11.10 4.91
N GLY A 221 2.87 11.79 3.98
CA GLY A 221 2.75 11.37 2.59
C GLY A 221 4.07 11.07 1.89
N SER A 222 5.13 11.83 2.20
CA SER A 222 6.48 11.62 1.63
C SER A 222 7.13 10.30 2.10
N PHE A 223 6.68 9.73 3.22
CA PHE A 223 7.19 8.48 3.76
C PHE A 223 6.38 7.26 3.31
N ILE A 224 5.15 7.44 2.81
CA ILE A 224 4.27 6.34 2.43
C ILE A 224 4.87 5.56 1.25
N ARG A 225 5.08 4.25 1.45
CA ARG A 225 5.56 3.31 0.43
C ARG A 225 4.53 2.24 0.09
N HIS A 226 3.62 1.95 1.02
CA HIS A 226 2.57 0.97 0.89
C HIS A 226 1.35 1.40 1.67
N THR A 227 0.16 0.82 1.38
CA THR A 227 -1.06 1.14 2.12
C THR A 227 -1.85 -0.11 2.46
N HIS A 228 -2.55 -0.05 3.62
CA HIS A 228 -3.66 -0.93 3.93
C HIS A 228 -4.97 -0.14 3.94
N LEU A 229 -5.96 -0.66 3.24
CA LEU A 229 -7.30 -0.09 3.14
C LEU A 229 -8.31 -1.16 3.54
N LYS A 230 -9.20 -0.81 4.43
CA LYS A 230 -10.31 -1.63 4.91
C LYS A 230 -11.40 -0.74 5.49
N ASP A 231 -12.62 -1.26 5.55
CA ASP A 231 -13.78 -0.53 6.07
C ASP A 231 -14.39 -1.25 7.27
N SER A 232 -15.02 -0.52 8.16
CA SER A 232 -15.63 -1.08 9.35
C SER A 232 -16.74 -0.18 9.88
N VAL A 233 -17.55 -0.74 10.76
CA VAL A 233 -18.58 -0.02 11.52
C VAL A 233 -18.33 -0.19 13.02
N PRO A 234 -18.78 0.74 13.88
CA PRO A 234 -18.80 0.52 15.33
C PRO A 234 -19.59 -0.74 15.70
N SER A 235 -19.10 -1.51 16.66
CA SER A 235 -19.78 -2.66 17.25
C SER A 235 -19.69 -2.65 18.76
N ALA A 236 -20.40 -3.57 19.43
CA ALA A 236 -20.35 -3.68 20.90
C ALA A 236 -18.95 -3.98 21.41
N ASP A 237 -18.17 -4.74 20.65
CA ASP A 237 -16.82 -5.21 21.01
C ASP A 237 -15.71 -4.39 20.33
N GLY A 238 -16.04 -3.15 19.86
CA GLY A 238 -15.11 -2.23 19.20
C GLY A 238 -15.48 -1.93 17.76
N ARG A 239 -14.95 -2.67 16.79
CA ARG A 239 -15.23 -2.49 15.34
C ARG A 239 -15.53 -3.83 14.68
N HIS A 240 -16.44 -3.81 13.72
CA HIS A 240 -16.72 -4.93 12.83
C HIS A 240 -16.35 -4.55 11.40
N TYR A 241 -15.49 -5.33 10.76
CA TYR A 241 -15.10 -5.10 9.37
C TYR A 241 -16.24 -5.42 8.42
N VAL A 242 -16.41 -4.57 7.40
CA VAL A 242 -17.45 -4.70 6.39
C VAL A 242 -16.86 -4.53 5.00
N LEU A 243 -17.62 -4.94 3.99
CA LEU A 243 -17.22 -4.72 2.60
C LEU A 243 -16.99 -3.23 2.33
N THR A 244 -16.00 -2.92 1.51
CA THR A 244 -15.49 -1.56 1.32
C THR A 244 -16.57 -0.59 0.80
N GLY A 245 -16.68 0.56 1.44
CA GLY A 245 -17.70 1.59 1.13
C GLY A 245 -19.04 1.35 1.80
N ARG A 246 -19.16 0.37 2.72
CA ARG A 246 -20.38 0.08 3.49
C ARG A 246 -20.25 0.43 4.96
N GLY A 247 -19.08 0.88 5.39
CA GLY A 247 -18.81 1.33 6.75
C GLY A 247 -18.78 2.85 6.89
N ASP A 248 -18.16 3.30 7.97
CA ASP A 248 -18.00 4.72 8.29
C ASP A 248 -16.55 5.21 8.05
N VAL A 249 -15.64 4.32 7.61
CA VAL A 249 -14.27 4.68 7.25
C VAL A 249 -14.28 5.35 5.87
N PRO A 250 -13.70 6.54 5.72
CA PRO A 250 -13.76 7.28 4.46
C PRO A 250 -12.75 6.76 3.42
N VAL A 251 -12.83 5.46 3.05
CA VAL A 251 -11.85 4.76 2.19
C VAL A 251 -11.69 5.49 0.84
N LYS A 252 -12.78 5.94 0.24
CA LYS A 252 -12.71 6.73 -0.99
C LYS A 252 -11.84 7.99 -0.81
N LYS A 253 -12.05 8.75 0.26
CA LYS A 253 -11.26 9.95 0.57
C LYS A 253 -9.79 9.60 0.82
N GLN A 254 -9.52 8.49 1.51
CA GLN A 254 -8.15 8.00 1.74
C GLN A 254 -7.40 7.78 0.42
N VAL A 255 -8.05 7.12 -0.56
CA VAL A 255 -7.50 6.93 -1.90
C VAL A 255 -7.31 8.26 -2.62
N GLU A 256 -8.32 9.13 -2.64
CA GLU A 256 -8.31 10.41 -3.37
C GLU A 256 -7.19 11.35 -2.89
N VAL A 257 -7.06 11.53 -1.56
CA VAL A 257 -6.04 12.43 -1.01
C VAL A 257 -4.62 11.93 -1.25
N LEU A 258 -4.40 10.61 -1.18
CA LEU A 258 -3.10 10.03 -1.47
C LEU A 258 -2.78 10.06 -2.98
N ALA A 259 -3.77 9.75 -3.83
CA ALA A 259 -3.61 9.83 -5.29
C ALA A 259 -3.25 11.25 -5.76
N ALA A 260 -3.81 12.28 -5.11
CA ALA A 260 -3.52 13.67 -5.41
C ALA A 260 -2.05 14.06 -5.19
N THR A 261 -1.32 13.34 -4.30
CA THR A 261 0.13 13.55 -4.10
C THR A 261 0.98 12.98 -5.23
N GLY A 262 0.40 12.20 -6.13
CA GLY A 262 1.12 11.48 -7.17
C GLY A 262 1.70 10.14 -6.70
N TYR A 263 1.24 9.61 -5.57
CA TYR A 263 1.63 8.29 -5.05
C TYR A 263 1.55 7.19 -6.13
N LYS A 264 2.59 6.34 -6.19
CA LYS A 264 2.74 5.29 -7.20
C LYS A 264 2.79 3.89 -6.60
N GLY A 265 2.69 3.77 -5.29
CA GLY A 265 2.65 2.49 -4.60
C GLY A 265 1.30 1.79 -4.74
N CYS A 266 1.12 0.70 -4.00
CA CYS A 266 -0.06 -0.11 -4.05
C CYS A 266 -1.15 0.39 -3.09
N TYR A 267 -2.40 0.40 -3.57
CA TYR A 267 -3.61 0.54 -2.78
C TYR A 267 -4.09 -0.86 -2.44
N THR A 268 -3.74 -1.33 -1.25
CA THR A 268 -3.87 -2.73 -0.86
C THR A 268 -5.07 -2.94 0.05
N PHE A 269 -5.95 -3.84 -0.35
CA PHE A 269 -7.03 -4.31 0.52
C PHE A 269 -6.47 -5.25 1.57
N GLU A 270 -6.67 -4.94 2.83
CA GLU A 270 -6.35 -5.82 3.94
C GLU A 270 -7.64 -6.35 4.58
N TRP A 271 -8.05 -7.55 4.14
CA TRP A 271 -9.18 -8.25 4.73
C TRP A 271 -8.70 -9.15 5.85
N GLU A 272 -9.19 -8.94 7.06
CA GLU A 272 -8.64 -9.57 8.26
C GLU A 272 -9.24 -10.97 8.55
N LYS A 273 -9.55 -11.74 7.52
CA LYS A 273 -10.20 -13.06 7.60
C LYS A 273 -9.45 -14.04 8.51
N VAL A 274 -8.12 -13.94 8.59
CA VAL A 274 -7.30 -14.78 9.50
C VAL A 274 -7.70 -14.58 10.96
N TRP A 275 -7.97 -13.33 11.35
CA TRP A 275 -8.28 -12.97 12.74
C TRP A 275 -9.78 -12.95 13.03
N HIS A 276 -10.59 -12.80 12.02
CA HIS A 276 -12.04 -12.69 12.07
C HIS A 276 -12.69 -13.70 11.10
N PRO A 277 -12.76 -14.98 11.45
CA PRO A 277 -13.22 -16.03 10.55
C PRO A 277 -14.72 -15.93 10.18
N ASP A 278 -15.48 -15.12 10.92
CA ASP A 278 -16.90 -14.81 10.69
C ASP A 278 -17.15 -13.76 9.59
N LEU A 279 -16.10 -13.08 9.11
CA LEU A 279 -16.21 -12.14 7.99
C LEU A 279 -16.60 -12.86 6.69
N GLU A 280 -17.09 -12.07 5.71
CA GLU A 280 -17.39 -12.60 4.36
C GLU A 280 -16.19 -13.34 3.75
N GLU A 281 -16.52 -14.34 2.93
CA GLU A 281 -15.51 -15.14 2.25
C GLU A 281 -14.62 -14.29 1.33
N PRO A 282 -13.35 -14.66 1.19
CA PRO A 282 -12.37 -13.91 0.39
C PRO A 282 -12.84 -13.62 -1.04
N GLU A 283 -13.53 -14.59 -1.66
CA GLU A 283 -14.06 -14.46 -3.01
C GLU A 283 -15.05 -13.30 -3.14
N ILE A 284 -15.80 -13.02 -2.09
CA ILE A 284 -16.78 -11.93 -2.05
C ILE A 284 -16.05 -10.62 -1.76
N ALA A 285 -15.29 -10.58 -0.67
CA ALA A 285 -14.70 -9.34 -0.16
C ALA A 285 -13.61 -8.77 -1.10
N ILE A 286 -12.75 -9.62 -1.64
CA ILE A 286 -11.65 -9.19 -2.52
C ILE A 286 -12.23 -8.73 -3.87
N ALA A 287 -13.25 -9.44 -4.41
CA ALA A 287 -13.92 -9.02 -5.65
C ALA A 287 -14.67 -7.69 -5.48
N ASP A 288 -15.37 -7.48 -4.35
CA ASP A 288 -16.08 -6.24 -4.03
C ASP A 288 -15.10 -5.05 -3.94
N TYR A 289 -13.93 -5.24 -3.31
CA TYR A 289 -12.89 -4.23 -3.27
C TYR A 289 -12.36 -3.86 -4.66
N ALA A 290 -12.14 -4.83 -5.54
CA ALA A 290 -11.71 -4.55 -6.92
C ALA A 290 -12.72 -3.67 -7.65
N GLU A 291 -14.01 -3.95 -7.48
CA GLU A 291 -15.08 -3.12 -8.08
C GLU A 291 -15.16 -1.73 -7.45
N PHE A 292 -15.03 -1.63 -6.13
CA PHE A 292 -14.96 -0.35 -5.43
C PHE A 292 -13.82 0.52 -5.99
N MET A 293 -12.62 -0.03 -6.10
CA MET A 293 -11.45 0.69 -6.61
C MET A 293 -11.59 1.10 -8.07
N ARG A 294 -12.23 0.30 -8.91
CA ARG A 294 -12.56 0.66 -10.30
C ARG A 294 -13.44 1.93 -10.35
N LYS A 295 -14.47 1.98 -9.50
CA LYS A 295 -15.38 3.15 -9.39
C LYS A 295 -14.64 4.39 -8.87
N VAL A 296 -13.79 4.24 -7.86
CA VAL A 296 -12.96 5.34 -7.33
C VAL A 296 -12.02 5.87 -8.41
N GLN A 297 -11.29 4.98 -9.10
CA GLN A 297 -10.36 5.36 -10.16
C GLN A 297 -11.04 6.11 -11.30
N ALA A 298 -12.24 5.67 -11.71
CA ALA A 298 -13.02 6.34 -12.75
C ALA A 298 -13.46 7.78 -12.35
N GLY A 299 -13.58 8.05 -11.06
CA GLY A 299 -13.93 9.36 -10.51
C GLY A 299 -12.73 10.29 -10.24
N LEU A 300 -11.50 9.79 -10.34
CA LEU A 300 -10.32 10.62 -10.11
C LEU A 300 -10.13 11.64 -11.25
N PRO A 301 -9.75 12.89 -10.92
CA PRO A 301 -9.46 13.88 -11.96
C PRO A 301 -8.29 13.38 -12.82
N GLY A 302 -8.49 13.42 -14.14
CA GLY A 302 -7.41 13.17 -15.10
C GLY A 302 -6.27 14.18 -14.88
N LYS A 303 -5.01 13.75 -14.95
CA LYS A 303 -3.90 14.69 -14.92
C LYS A 303 -3.98 15.58 -16.16
N THR A 304 -4.20 16.87 -15.95
CA THR A 304 -3.84 17.89 -16.94
C THR A 304 -2.31 17.90 -17.02
N THR A 305 -1.78 17.40 -18.13
CA THR A 305 -0.35 17.53 -18.50
C THR A 305 -0.04 18.96 -18.86
#